data_c63afbe23e7441b4d121a77b3fa2ec7c
#
_entry.id   c63afbe23e7441b4d121a77b3fa2ec7c
#
_cell.length_a   1.000
_cell.length_b   1.000
_cell.length_c   1.000
_cell.angle_alpha   90.00
_cell.angle_beta   90.00
_cell.angle_gamma   90.00
#
_symmetry.space_group_name_H-M   'P 1'
#
loop_
_entity.id
_entity.type
_entity.pdbx_description
1 polymer ?
#
loop_
_entity_poly.entity_id
_entity_poly.type
_entity_poly.pdbx_seq_one_letter_code
_entity_poly.pdbx_strand_id
1 'polypeptide(L)'
;MLKVKKVVDSLREIVFGLEDGMVSTLGAITGIGIASDNHYVIILSGLVIISVESVSMAVGAYLANRSVIEVEKKEVRQEKKEVANQPKEERQELEDIYRQQGWPAALAIDMARVASENPKLFLEEMVTHELRLPVRPKDHSILSAFFMFCSYILGGLIPLLPYFFWSNAPARLLSIIVTMLGLFILGSWTTRITGQRWWKVGMRMVLLGGVAIVIGWLVGRLSPLAIG
;
A
#
# COMPACT_ATOMS: atom_id res chain seq x y z
N MET A 1 -7.52 15.49 -11.68
CA MET A 1 -6.77 14.24 -11.56
C MET A 1 -5.81 14.17 -10.35
N LEU A 2 -4.97 15.16 -10.08
CA LEU A 2 -3.97 15.14 -8.98
C LEU A 2 -4.53 14.95 -7.56
N LYS A 3 -5.70 15.52 -7.23
CA LYS A 3 -6.33 15.31 -5.91
C LYS A 3 -6.81 13.87 -5.70
N VAL A 4 -7.32 13.22 -6.75
CA VAL A 4 -7.82 11.84 -6.69
C VAL A 4 -6.65 10.87 -6.45
N LYS A 5 -5.53 11.01 -7.18
CA LYS A 5 -4.36 10.15 -7.01
C LYS A 5 -3.81 10.22 -5.58
N LYS A 6 -3.70 11.42 -5.00
CA LYS A 6 -3.24 11.61 -3.61
C LYS A 6 -4.16 10.93 -2.59
N VAL A 7 -5.47 11.01 -2.78
CA VAL A 7 -6.44 10.33 -1.90
C VAL A 7 -6.35 8.83 -2.05
N VAL A 8 -6.19 8.31 -3.27
CA VAL A 8 -6.06 6.87 -3.54
C VAL A 8 -4.79 6.29 -2.93
N ASP A 9 -3.64 6.98 -3.07
CA ASP A 9 -2.37 6.51 -2.50
C ASP A 9 -2.43 6.50 -0.96
N SER A 10 -2.95 7.55 -0.33
CA SER A 10 -3.13 7.58 1.14
C SER A 10 -4.10 6.52 1.63
N LEU A 11 -5.18 6.23 0.90
CA LEU A 11 -6.13 5.18 1.23
C LEU A 11 -5.50 3.79 1.19
N ARG A 12 -4.65 3.53 0.21
CA ARG A 12 -3.92 2.26 0.11
C ARG A 12 -3.11 2.01 1.38
N GLU A 13 -2.32 3.00 1.82
CA GLU A 13 -1.50 2.88 3.02
C GLU A 13 -2.37 2.71 4.29
N ILE A 14 -3.48 3.44 4.39
CA ILE A 14 -4.38 3.35 5.53
C ILE A 14 -5.06 1.97 5.59
N VAL A 15 -5.61 1.50 4.48
CA VAL A 15 -6.30 0.21 4.44
C VAL A 15 -5.33 -0.93 4.72
N PHE A 16 -4.16 -0.92 4.05
CA PHE A 16 -3.15 -1.95 4.21
C PHE A 16 -2.59 -1.97 5.63
N GLY A 17 -2.25 -0.81 6.20
CA GLY A 17 -1.75 -0.74 7.57
C GLY A 17 -2.78 -1.22 8.61
N LEU A 18 -4.06 -0.84 8.48
CA LEU A 18 -5.13 -1.32 9.37
C LEU A 18 -5.33 -2.83 9.24
N GLU A 19 -5.41 -3.34 8.02
CA GLU A 19 -5.60 -4.78 7.75
C GLU A 19 -4.46 -5.60 8.31
N ASP A 20 -3.22 -5.24 7.96
CA ASP A 20 -2.02 -5.97 8.35
C ASP A 20 -1.80 -5.89 9.88
N GLY A 21 -2.01 -4.73 10.49
CA GLY A 21 -1.97 -4.57 11.93
C GLY A 21 -2.98 -5.47 12.66
N MET A 22 -4.22 -5.57 12.17
CA MET A 22 -5.23 -6.46 12.73
C MET A 22 -4.86 -7.94 12.55
N VAL A 23 -4.45 -8.33 11.36
CA VAL A 23 -4.20 -9.73 10.98
C VAL A 23 -2.94 -10.26 11.67
N SER A 24 -1.82 -9.54 11.58
CA SER A 24 -0.52 -9.96 12.13
C SER A 24 -0.57 -10.03 13.65
N THR A 25 -1.09 -8.98 14.30
CA THR A 25 -1.21 -8.94 15.76
C THR A 25 -2.15 -10.05 16.26
N LEU A 26 -3.32 -10.24 15.63
CA LEU A 26 -4.25 -11.31 16.00
C LEU A 26 -3.62 -12.70 15.90
N GLY A 27 -2.93 -12.98 14.79
CA GLY A 27 -2.24 -14.25 14.58
C GLY A 27 -1.16 -14.50 15.64
N ALA A 28 -0.32 -13.50 15.89
CA ALA A 28 0.77 -13.58 16.85
C ALA A 28 0.30 -13.77 18.30
N ILE A 29 -0.63 -12.92 18.79
CA ILE A 29 -1.15 -13.03 20.16
C ILE A 29 -1.98 -14.30 20.37
N THR A 30 -2.64 -14.83 19.32
CA THR A 30 -3.31 -16.11 19.37
C THR A 30 -2.31 -17.24 19.58
N GLY A 31 -1.21 -17.25 18.82
CA GLY A 31 -0.14 -18.25 18.99
C GLY A 31 0.52 -18.19 20.35
N ILE A 32 0.91 -16.99 20.79
CA ILE A 32 1.53 -16.75 22.10
C ILE A 32 0.57 -17.16 23.23
N GLY A 33 -0.71 -16.82 23.13
CA GLY A 33 -1.72 -17.16 24.12
C GLY A 33 -2.10 -18.65 24.17
N ILE A 34 -1.65 -19.45 23.20
CA ILE A 34 -1.77 -20.92 23.21
C ILE A 34 -0.51 -21.54 23.80
N ALA A 35 0.66 -20.99 23.48
CA ALA A 35 1.93 -21.46 23.99
C ALA A 35 2.16 -21.09 25.48
N SER A 36 1.56 -19.97 25.93
CA SER A 36 1.72 -19.46 27.29
C SER A 36 0.40 -18.90 27.82
N ASP A 37 -0.03 -19.37 28.98
CA ASP A 37 -1.22 -18.83 29.70
C ASP A 37 -0.92 -17.52 30.46
N ASN A 38 0.30 -16.98 30.33
CA ASN A 38 0.69 -15.76 31.00
C ASN A 38 0.15 -14.52 30.28
N HIS A 39 -0.84 -13.93 30.89
CA HIS A 39 -1.53 -12.74 30.39
C HIS A 39 -0.61 -11.54 30.11
N TYR A 40 0.37 -11.32 31.00
CA TYR A 40 1.34 -10.24 30.84
C TYR A 40 2.24 -10.46 29.59
N VAL A 41 2.63 -11.71 29.34
CA VAL A 41 3.45 -12.07 28.16
C VAL A 41 2.68 -11.77 26.87
N ILE A 42 1.36 -12.05 26.84
CA ILE A 42 0.53 -11.79 25.65
C ILE A 42 0.47 -10.29 25.37
N ILE A 43 0.18 -9.47 26.38
CA ILE A 43 0.11 -8.01 26.20
C ILE A 43 1.45 -7.44 25.79
N LEU A 44 2.52 -7.78 26.50
CA LEU A 44 3.86 -7.29 26.20
C LEU A 44 4.30 -7.66 24.78
N SER A 45 4.10 -8.91 24.39
CA SER A 45 4.44 -9.37 23.03
C SER A 45 3.63 -8.64 21.97
N GLY A 46 2.31 -8.45 22.19
CA GLY A 46 1.46 -7.68 21.30
C GLY A 46 1.93 -6.23 21.13
N LEU A 47 2.28 -5.56 22.22
CA LEU A 47 2.83 -4.20 22.17
C LEU A 47 4.17 -4.13 21.44
N VAL A 48 5.07 -5.09 21.68
CA VAL A 48 6.37 -5.17 21.00
C VAL A 48 6.16 -5.38 19.50
N ILE A 49 5.31 -6.32 19.10
CA ILE A 49 4.99 -6.58 17.70
C ILE A 49 4.45 -5.33 17.03
N ILE A 50 3.42 -4.70 17.60
CA ILE A 50 2.83 -3.47 17.06
C ILE A 50 3.88 -2.38 16.89
N SER A 51 4.74 -2.18 17.88
CA SER A 51 5.76 -1.13 17.85
C SER A 51 6.83 -1.37 16.80
N VAL A 52 7.35 -2.59 16.71
CA VAL A 52 8.43 -2.95 15.77
C VAL A 52 7.91 -2.98 14.34
N GLU A 53 6.78 -3.63 14.12
CA GLU A 53 6.22 -3.79 12.77
C GLU A 53 5.67 -2.48 12.22
N SER A 54 5.07 -1.60 13.04
CA SER A 54 4.66 -0.28 12.57
C SER A 54 5.81 0.56 12.02
N VAL A 55 6.99 0.50 12.69
CA VAL A 55 8.20 1.17 12.20
C VAL A 55 8.70 0.51 10.91
N SER A 56 8.77 -0.82 10.89
CA SER A 56 9.22 -1.58 9.71
C SER A 56 8.35 -1.30 8.48
N MET A 57 7.03 -1.32 8.66
CA MET A 57 6.06 -1.04 7.61
C MET A 57 6.16 0.42 7.11
N ALA A 58 6.34 1.38 8.02
CA ALA A 58 6.53 2.78 7.66
C ALA A 58 7.81 3.00 6.84
N VAL A 59 8.92 2.40 7.26
CA VAL A 59 10.19 2.44 6.52
C VAL A 59 10.04 1.77 5.16
N GLY A 60 9.38 0.61 5.10
CA GLY A 60 9.08 -0.09 3.84
C GLY A 60 8.27 0.77 2.87
N ALA A 61 7.20 1.40 3.35
CA ALA A 61 6.37 2.30 2.57
C ALA A 61 7.16 3.52 2.07
N TYR A 62 8.00 4.11 2.92
CA TYR A 62 8.89 5.21 2.53
C TYR A 62 9.84 4.81 1.40
N LEU A 63 10.57 3.71 1.58
CA LEU A 63 11.58 3.24 0.62
C LEU A 63 10.94 2.83 -0.71
N ALA A 64 9.80 2.13 -0.67
CA ALA A 64 9.07 1.71 -1.86
C ALA A 64 8.62 2.92 -2.70
N ASN A 65 7.96 3.91 -2.08
CA ASN A 65 7.52 5.12 -2.77
C ASN A 65 8.72 5.94 -3.28
N ARG A 66 9.79 6.06 -2.48
CA ARG A 66 11.01 6.76 -2.88
C ARG A 66 11.67 6.12 -4.09
N SER A 67 11.73 4.78 -4.12
CA SER A 67 12.32 4.04 -5.24
C SER A 67 11.56 4.29 -6.55
N VAL A 68 10.24 4.28 -6.52
CA VAL A 68 9.40 4.60 -7.70
C VAL A 68 9.71 6.01 -8.21
N ILE A 69 9.77 7.00 -7.31
CA ILE A 69 10.07 8.39 -7.68
C ILE A 69 11.47 8.53 -8.29
N GLU A 70 12.46 7.83 -7.77
CA GLU A 70 13.83 7.91 -8.32
C GLU A 70 13.92 7.24 -9.72
N VAL A 71 13.16 6.17 -9.97
CA VAL A 71 13.02 5.59 -11.31
C VAL A 71 12.34 6.59 -12.24
N GLU A 72 11.18 7.13 -11.87
CA GLU A 72 10.49 8.16 -12.68
C GLU A 72 11.41 9.34 -13.03
N LYS A 73 12.16 9.85 -12.05
CA LYS A 73 13.13 10.92 -12.29
C LYS A 73 14.28 10.53 -13.20
N LYS A 74 14.70 9.27 -13.16
CA LYS A 74 15.75 8.76 -14.04
C LYS A 74 15.26 8.75 -15.48
N GLU A 75 14.06 8.20 -15.72
CA GLU A 75 13.45 8.16 -17.05
C GLU A 75 13.26 9.58 -17.62
N VAL A 76 12.68 10.51 -16.84
CA VAL A 76 12.53 11.92 -17.27
C VAL A 76 13.89 12.59 -17.57
N ARG A 77 14.94 12.24 -16.84
CA ARG A 77 16.28 12.77 -17.13
C ARG A 77 16.88 12.18 -18.41
N GLN A 78 16.60 10.93 -18.69
CA GLN A 78 17.03 10.25 -19.91
C GLN A 78 16.33 10.88 -21.11
N GLU A 79 15.01 10.97 -21.07
CA GLU A 79 14.16 11.59 -22.07
C GLU A 79 14.62 13.02 -22.41
N LYS A 80 14.96 13.81 -21.38
CA LYS A 80 15.50 15.16 -21.56
C LYS A 80 16.81 15.18 -22.37
N LYS A 81 17.64 14.13 -22.24
CA LYS A 81 18.89 14.02 -23.03
C LYS A 81 18.60 13.61 -24.47
N GLU A 82 17.63 12.71 -24.68
CA GLU A 82 17.22 12.22 -25.99
C GLU A 82 16.63 13.37 -26.81
N VAL A 83 15.66 14.08 -26.26
CA VAL A 83 15.08 15.31 -26.84
C VAL A 83 16.16 16.36 -27.20
N ALA A 84 17.21 16.48 -26.39
CA ALA A 84 18.29 17.45 -26.65
C ALA A 84 19.29 16.97 -27.71
N ASN A 85 19.60 15.68 -27.75
CA ASN A 85 20.65 15.12 -28.61
C ASN A 85 20.13 14.62 -29.96
N GLN A 86 18.88 14.16 -30.02
CA GLN A 86 18.24 13.53 -31.16
C GLN A 86 16.86 14.14 -31.51
N PRO A 87 16.75 15.48 -31.61
CA PRO A 87 15.45 16.17 -31.69
C PRO A 87 14.64 15.82 -32.97
N LYS A 88 15.26 15.26 -33.99
CA LYS A 88 14.56 14.83 -35.22
C LYS A 88 13.91 13.49 -35.04
N GLU A 89 14.60 12.57 -34.44
CA GLU A 89 14.13 11.22 -34.10
C GLU A 89 12.97 11.32 -33.10
N GLU A 90 13.15 12.08 -32.04
CA GLU A 90 12.13 12.30 -31.01
C GLU A 90 10.88 12.98 -31.56
N ARG A 91 11.03 13.91 -32.52
CA ARG A 91 9.86 14.50 -33.19
C ARG A 91 9.12 13.46 -34.04
N GLN A 92 9.83 12.58 -34.71
CA GLN A 92 9.23 11.49 -35.48
C GLN A 92 8.46 10.55 -34.54
N GLU A 93 9.05 10.22 -33.41
CA GLU A 93 8.43 9.36 -32.40
C GLU A 93 7.16 9.98 -31.83
N LEU A 94 7.18 11.28 -31.48
CA LEU A 94 5.99 12.00 -31.01
C LEU A 94 4.87 12.03 -32.08
N GLU A 95 5.24 12.19 -33.35
CA GLU A 95 4.29 12.09 -34.47
C GLU A 95 3.65 10.71 -34.54
N ASP A 96 4.45 9.64 -34.43
CA ASP A 96 3.96 8.26 -34.45
C ASP A 96 3.07 7.94 -33.23
N ILE A 97 3.42 8.46 -32.06
CA ILE A 97 2.59 8.35 -30.86
C ILE A 97 1.22 9.01 -31.05
N TYR A 98 1.15 10.23 -31.61
CA TYR A 98 -0.12 10.90 -31.89
C TYR A 98 -0.96 10.13 -32.92
N ARG A 99 -0.34 9.57 -33.96
CA ARG A 99 -1.03 8.72 -34.94
C ARG A 99 -1.62 7.46 -34.31
N GLN A 100 -0.85 6.79 -33.43
CA GLN A 100 -1.32 5.61 -32.67
C GLN A 100 -2.48 5.96 -31.71
N GLN A 101 -2.55 7.19 -31.22
CA GLN A 101 -3.67 7.69 -30.43
C GLN A 101 -4.93 8.02 -31.25
N GLY A 102 -4.85 7.90 -32.58
CA GLY A 102 -5.97 8.10 -33.49
C GLY A 102 -6.08 9.51 -34.09
N TRP A 103 -5.07 10.35 -33.92
CA TRP A 103 -5.07 11.67 -34.57
C TRP A 103 -4.84 11.55 -36.09
N PRO A 104 -5.51 12.39 -36.91
CA PRO A 104 -5.25 12.45 -38.35
C PRO A 104 -3.78 12.75 -38.63
N ALA A 105 -3.18 12.06 -39.64
CA ALA A 105 -1.76 12.16 -39.93
C ALA A 105 -1.25 13.59 -40.13
N ALA A 106 -2.00 14.44 -40.86
CA ALA A 106 -1.63 15.83 -41.05
C ALA A 106 -1.56 16.63 -39.73
N LEU A 107 -2.51 16.38 -38.82
CA LEU A 107 -2.56 17.04 -37.52
C LEU A 107 -1.43 16.53 -36.61
N ALA A 108 -1.15 15.22 -36.60
CA ALA A 108 -0.05 14.63 -35.83
C ALA A 108 1.30 15.25 -36.20
N ILE A 109 1.56 15.42 -37.51
CA ILE A 109 2.77 16.07 -38.01
C ILE A 109 2.87 17.52 -37.50
N ASP A 110 1.78 18.28 -37.64
CA ASP A 110 1.77 19.68 -37.22
C ASP A 110 1.94 19.84 -35.69
N MET A 111 1.27 18.98 -34.90
CA MET A 111 1.40 18.97 -33.43
C MET A 111 2.84 18.66 -32.99
N ALA A 112 3.46 17.60 -33.56
CA ALA A 112 4.84 17.24 -33.24
C ALA A 112 5.83 18.33 -33.65
N ARG A 113 5.60 18.99 -34.83
CA ARG A 113 6.40 20.12 -35.29
C ARG A 113 6.31 21.29 -34.30
N VAL A 114 5.10 21.72 -33.96
CA VAL A 114 4.88 22.85 -33.04
C VAL A 114 5.44 22.55 -31.65
N ALA A 115 5.26 21.32 -31.14
CA ALA A 115 5.85 20.93 -29.87
C ALA A 115 7.38 21.01 -29.90
N SER A 116 8.03 20.54 -30.97
CA SER A 116 9.48 20.53 -31.13
C SER A 116 10.12 21.93 -31.23
N GLU A 117 9.36 22.97 -31.56
CA GLU A 117 9.83 24.34 -31.59
C GLU A 117 10.08 24.93 -30.17
N ASN A 118 9.46 24.32 -29.15
CA ASN A 118 9.64 24.73 -27.75
C ASN A 118 10.21 23.55 -26.93
N PRO A 119 11.48 23.56 -26.53
CA PRO A 119 12.13 22.44 -25.83
C PRO A 119 11.44 22.02 -24.54
N LYS A 120 10.75 22.95 -23.85
CA LYS A 120 10.02 22.65 -22.64
C LYS A 120 8.72 21.92 -22.96
N LEU A 121 7.97 22.40 -23.94
CA LEU A 121 6.73 21.75 -24.39
C LEU A 121 7.05 20.36 -24.96
N PHE A 122 8.11 20.27 -25.77
CA PHE A 122 8.54 19.02 -26.38
C PHE A 122 8.82 17.94 -25.32
N LEU A 123 9.62 18.27 -24.31
CA LEU A 123 9.86 17.35 -23.19
C LEU A 123 8.56 17.01 -22.43
N GLU A 124 7.65 17.97 -22.23
CA GLU A 124 6.37 17.74 -21.55
C GLU A 124 5.48 16.77 -22.34
N GLU A 125 5.43 16.89 -23.66
CA GLU A 125 4.67 16.00 -24.55
C GLU A 125 5.29 14.59 -24.58
N MET A 126 6.61 14.46 -24.77
CA MET A 126 7.29 13.18 -24.75
C MET A 126 7.09 12.45 -23.43
N VAL A 127 7.42 13.07 -22.30
CA VAL A 127 7.24 12.48 -20.98
C VAL A 127 5.78 12.07 -20.71
N THR A 128 4.81 12.84 -21.20
CA THR A 128 3.41 12.58 -20.95
C THR A 128 2.87 11.47 -21.84
N HIS A 129 3.23 11.46 -23.11
CA HIS A 129 2.63 10.58 -24.12
C HIS A 129 3.42 9.29 -24.34
N GLU A 130 4.74 9.33 -24.29
CA GLU A 130 5.62 8.17 -24.40
C GLU A 130 5.77 7.46 -23.05
N LEU A 131 6.33 8.13 -22.03
CA LEU A 131 6.61 7.53 -20.74
C LEU A 131 5.35 7.40 -19.86
N ARG A 132 4.31 8.14 -20.16
CA ARG A 132 3.06 8.24 -19.35
C ARG A 132 3.35 8.63 -17.88
N LEU A 133 4.41 9.40 -17.67
CA LEU A 133 4.86 9.84 -16.36
C LEU A 133 4.51 11.32 -16.13
N PRO A 134 4.42 11.74 -14.87
CA PRO A 134 4.37 13.16 -14.56
C PRO A 134 5.75 13.80 -14.81
N VAL A 135 5.81 14.90 -15.53
CA VAL A 135 7.05 15.67 -15.79
C VAL A 135 7.76 16.06 -14.49
N ARG A 136 7.01 16.24 -13.42
CA ARG A 136 7.54 16.51 -12.07
C ARG A 136 6.89 15.54 -11.07
N PRO A 137 7.54 14.41 -10.81
CA PRO A 137 7.07 13.47 -9.78
C PRO A 137 7.00 14.16 -8.42
N LYS A 138 5.84 14.05 -7.76
CA LYS A 138 5.66 14.60 -6.40
C LYS A 138 6.07 13.56 -5.38
N ASP A 139 6.95 13.95 -4.48
CA ASP A 139 7.39 13.10 -3.38
C ASP A 139 6.35 13.15 -2.24
N HIS A 140 5.69 12.02 -2.02
CA HIS A 140 4.76 11.79 -0.91
C HIS A 140 5.23 10.67 0.02
N SER A 141 6.48 10.24 -0.11
CA SER A 141 7.04 9.09 0.62
C SER A 141 6.91 9.23 2.13
N ILE A 142 7.17 10.40 2.69
CA ILE A 142 7.04 10.67 4.13
C ILE A 142 5.58 10.57 4.59
N LEU A 143 4.66 11.10 3.80
CA LEU A 143 3.23 11.07 4.12
C LEU A 143 2.69 9.64 4.09
N SER A 144 3.07 8.85 3.09
CA SER A 144 2.75 7.43 2.99
C SER A 144 3.27 6.64 4.19
N ALA A 145 4.54 6.88 4.58
CA ALA A 145 5.13 6.26 5.77
C ALA A 145 4.36 6.62 7.05
N PHE A 146 3.97 7.88 7.21
CA PHE A 146 3.21 8.32 8.37
C PHE A 146 1.81 7.67 8.44
N PHE A 147 1.09 7.60 7.32
CA PHE A 147 -0.21 6.93 7.29
C PHE A 147 -0.07 5.43 7.56
N MET A 148 0.95 4.78 6.99
CA MET A 148 1.24 3.37 7.24
C MET A 148 1.50 3.13 8.74
N PHE A 149 2.39 3.91 9.36
CA PHE A 149 2.71 3.83 10.77
C PHE A 149 1.48 3.93 11.68
N CYS A 150 0.72 5.02 11.51
CA CYS A 150 -0.46 5.26 12.35
C CYS A 150 -1.54 4.20 12.15
N SER A 151 -1.78 3.79 10.91
CA SER A 151 -2.79 2.80 10.57
C SER A 151 -2.45 1.42 11.12
N TYR A 152 -1.17 1.03 11.05
CA TYR A 152 -0.71 -0.24 11.61
C TYR A 152 -0.92 -0.29 13.13
N ILE A 153 -0.54 0.77 13.84
CA ILE A 153 -0.76 0.85 15.31
C ILE A 153 -2.25 0.73 15.62
N LEU A 154 -3.10 1.50 14.94
CA LEU A 154 -4.54 1.48 15.17
C LEU A 154 -5.14 0.09 14.88
N GLY A 155 -4.71 -0.54 13.78
CA GLY A 155 -5.12 -1.90 13.43
C GLY A 155 -4.69 -2.93 14.47
N GLY A 156 -3.42 -2.91 14.88
CA GLY A 156 -2.86 -3.85 15.85
C GLY A 156 -3.43 -3.72 17.26
N LEU A 157 -3.84 -2.53 17.65
CA LEU A 157 -4.48 -2.32 18.95
C LEU A 157 -5.87 -3.00 19.04
N ILE A 158 -6.59 -3.17 17.93
CA ILE A 158 -7.93 -3.78 17.93
C ILE A 158 -7.93 -5.19 18.54
N PRO A 159 -7.10 -6.15 18.07
CA PRO A 159 -7.04 -7.48 18.68
C PRO A 159 -6.44 -7.48 20.10
N LEU A 160 -5.60 -6.50 20.44
CA LEU A 160 -4.95 -6.44 21.74
C LEU A 160 -5.84 -5.82 22.84
N LEU A 161 -6.77 -4.91 22.46
CA LEU A 161 -7.64 -4.21 23.41
C LEU A 161 -8.38 -5.12 24.40
N PRO A 162 -8.99 -6.25 24.00
CA PRO A 162 -9.69 -7.13 24.94
C PRO A 162 -8.80 -7.65 26.09
N TYR A 163 -7.51 -7.84 25.84
CA TYR A 163 -6.58 -8.32 26.84
C TYR A 163 -6.25 -7.31 27.95
N PHE A 164 -6.57 -6.02 27.78
CA PHE A 164 -6.44 -5.04 28.86
C PHE A 164 -7.56 -5.12 29.89
N PHE A 165 -8.71 -5.69 29.51
CA PHE A 165 -9.90 -5.73 30.36
C PHE A 165 -10.26 -7.13 30.84
N TRP A 166 -9.86 -8.15 30.12
CA TRP A 166 -10.12 -9.57 30.42
C TRP A 166 -8.84 -10.38 30.28
N SER A 167 -8.80 -11.50 30.98
CA SER A 167 -7.66 -12.44 30.91
C SER A 167 -8.09 -13.79 30.31
N ASN A 168 -7.12 -14.51 29.76
CA ASN A 168 -7.25 -15.90 29.27
C ASN A 168 -8.32 -16.11 28.16
N ALA A 169 -9.16 -17.11 28.29
CA ALA A 169 -10.12 -17.54 27.28
C ALA A 169 -11.14 -16.46 26.86
N PRO A 170 -11.74 -15.67 27.78
CA PRO A 170 -12.65 -14.57 27.40
C PRO A 170 -11.96 -13.50 26.55
N ALA A 171 -10.74 -13.08 26.92
CA ALA A 171 -10.00 -12.09 26.15
C ALA A 171 -9.69 -12.58 24.73
N ARG A 172 -9.26 -13.83 24.59
CA ARG A 172 -8.96 -14.44 23.30
C ARG A 172 -10.17 -14.51 22.39
N LEU A 173 -11.31 -14.99 22.91
CA LEU A 173 -12.55 -15.07 22.14
C LEU A 173 -13.01 -13.69 21.67
N LEU A 174 -13.00 -12.71 22.57
CA LEU A 174 -13.42 -11.34 22.28
C LEU A 174 -12.46 -10.68 21.27
N SER A 175 -11.15 -10.91 21.39
CA SER A 175 -10.13 -10.46 20.44
C SER A 175 -10.42 -10.95 19.03
N ILE A 176 -10.71 -12.25 18.87
CA ILE A 176 -11.07 -12.84 17.57
C ILE A 176 -12.33 -12.18 17.02
N ILE A 177 -13.40 -12.09 17.82
CA ILE A 177 -14.69 -11.54 17.36
C ILE A 177 -14.54 -10.08 16.92
N VAL A 178 -13.94 -9.24 17.76
CA VAL A 178 -13.79 -7.81 17.46
C VAL A 178 -12.92 -7.59 16.25
N THR A 179 -11.84 -8.35 16.09
CA THR A 179 -10.96 -8.25 14.93
C THR A 179 -11.64 -8.72 13.65
N MET A 180 -12.36 -9.83 13.68
CA MET A 180 -13.12 -10.31 12.51
C MET A 180 -14.19 -9.30 12.08
N LEU A 181 -14.89 -8.68 13.03
CA LEU A 181 -15.83 -7.60 12.74
C LEU A 181 -15.10 -6.37 12.17
N GLY A 182 -13.97 -5.98 12.74
CA GLY A 182 -13.15 -4.88 12.24
C GLY A 182 -12.69 -5.10 10.80
N LEU A 183 -12.17 -6.29 10.48
CA LEU A 183 -11.78 -6.67 9.12
C LEU A 183 -12.96 -6.64 8.15
N PHE A 184 -14.11 -7.16 8.55
CA PHE A 184 -15.32 -7.14 7.74
C PHE A 184 -15.78 -5.71 7.45
N ILE A 185 -15.80 -4.84 8.47
CA ILE A 185 -16.17 -3.42 8.34
C ILE A 185 -15.18 -2.69 7.43
N LEU A 186 -13.87 -2.89 7.64
CA LEU A 186 -12.82 -2.29 6.83
C LEU A 186 -12.97 -2.67 5.36
N GLY A 187 -13.10 -3.98 5.07
CA GLY A 187 -13.30 -4.49 3.72
C GLY A 187 -14.57 -3.96 3.07
N SER A 188 -15.67 -3.91 3.82
CA SER A 188 -16.94 -3.36 3.33
C SER A 188 -16.85 -1.86 3.06
N TRP A 189 -16.12 -1.12 3.89
CA TRP A 189 -15.92 0.32 3.71
C TRP A 189 -15.12 0.66 2.46
N THR A 190 -14.07 -0.10 2.13
CA THR A 190 -13.26 0.11 0.92
C THR A 190 -14.08 0.02 -0.36
N THR A 191 -15.19 -0.72 -0.35
CA THR A 191 -16.05 -0.88 -1.53
C THR A 191 -16.80 0.39 -1.93
N ARG A 192 -16.98 1.33 -1.02
CA ARG A 192 -17.55 2.66 -1.35
C ARG A 192 -16.72 3.43 -2.37
N ILE A 193 -15.43 3.08 -2.47
CA ILE A 193 -14.48 3.73 -3.38
C ILE A 193 -14.24 2.86 -4.60
N THR A 194 -14.17 1.52 -4.41
CA THR A 194 -13.86 0.58 -5.50
C THR A 194 -15.09 0.11 -6.29
N GLY A 195 -16.31 0.39 -5.81
CA GLY A 195 -17.56 -0.03 -6.46
C GLY A 195 -17.82 -1.54 -6.44
N GLN A 196 -17.04 -2.31 -5.68
CA GLN A 196 -17.21 -3.76 -5.57
C GLN A 196 -18.39 -4.13 -4.63
N ARG A 197 -18.77 -5.39 -4.60
CA ARG A 197 -19.80 -5.89 -3.68
C ARG A 197 -19.24 -5.94 -2.25
N TRP A 198 -19.80 -5.13 -1.35
CA TRP A 198 -19.32 -4.92 0.01
C TRP A 198 -19.09 -6.22 0.82
N TRP A 199 -20.05 -7.16 0.76
CA TRP A 199 -19.96 -8.41 1.50
C TRP A 199 -18.84 -9.33 0.99
N LYS A 200 -18.50 -9.28 -0.34
CA LYS A 200 -17.43 -10.11 -0.90
C LYS A 200 -16.05 -9.64 -0.43
N VAL A 201 -15.83 -8.34 -0.40
CA VAL A 201 -14.55 -7.76 0.05
C VAL A 201 -14.41 -7.90 1.56
N GLY A 202 -15.48 -7.64 2.32
CA GLY A 202 -15.50 -7.89 3.75
C GLY A 202 -15.18 -9.36 4.10
N MET A 203 -15.81 -10.31 3.41
CA MET A 203 -15.54 -11.73 3.63
C MET A 203 -14.11 -12.15 3.26
N ARG A 204 -13.51 -11.57 2.23
CA ARG A 204 -12.10 -11.85 1.89
C ARG A 204 -11.16 -11.43 3.02
N MET A 205 -11.35 -10.26 3.61
CA MET A 205 -10.54 -9.82 4.76
C MET A 205 -10.74 -10.72 5.98
N VAL A 206 -11.97 -11.15 6.26
CA VAL A 206 -12.26 -12.11 7.32
C VAL A 206 -11.55 -13.46 7.08
N LEU A 207 -11.54 -13.94 5.84
CA LEU A 207 -10.82 -15.19 5.50
C LEU A 207 -9.32 -15.06 5.74
N LEU A 208 -8.70 -13.93 5.38
CA LEU A 208 -7.28 -13.67 5.66
C LEU A 208 -6.99 -13.65 7.17
N GLY A 209 -7.84 -12.98 7.96
CA GLY A 209 -7.74 -13.04 9.41
C GLY A 209 -7.90 -14.45 9.97
N GLY A 210 -8.82 -15.25 9.39
CA GLY A 210 -8.99 -16.66 9.73
C GLY A 210 -7.73 -17.50 9.47
N VAL A 211 -7.07 -17.29 8.35
CA VAL A 211 -5.78 -17.93 8.03
C VAL A 211 -4.71 -17.59 9.08
N ALA A 212 -4.61 -16.32 9.46
CA ALA A 212 -3.65 -15.86 10.47
C ALA A 212 -3.92 -16.55 11.84
N ILE A 213 -5.18 -16.69 12.24
CA ILE A 213 -5.54 -17.42 13.47
C ILE A 213 -5.07 -18.87 13.38
N VAL A 214 -5.34 -19.55 12.27
CA VAL A 214 -4.96 -20.97 12.08
C VAL A 214 -3.43 -21.11 12.16
N ILE A 215 -2.69 -20.25 11.48
CA ILE A 215 -1.21 -20.24 11.52
C ILE A 215 -0.73 -19.99 12.95
N GLY A 216 -1.24 -18.96 13.62
CA GLY A 216 -0.88 -18.65 15.01
C GLY A 216 -1.18 -19.80 15.95
N TRP A 217 -2.36 -20.43 15.82
CA TRP A 217 -2.75 -21.60 16.59
C TRP A 217 -1.79 -22.79 16.37
N LEU A 218 -1.45 -23.09 15.12
CA LEU A 218 -0.51 -24.17 14.79
C LEU A 218 0.87 -23.91 15.41
N VAL A 219 1.41 -22.74 15.23
CA VAL A 219 2.72 -22.36 15.76
C VAL A 219 2.71 -22.43 17.30
N GLY A 220 1.69 -21.87 17.94
CA GLY A 220 1.55 -21.89 19.39
C GLY A 220 1.45 -23.29 19.95
N ARG A 221 0.79 -24.22 19.24
CA ARG A 221 0.64 -25.61 19.69
C ARG A 221 1.90 -26.48 19.45
N LEU A 222 2.67 -26.15 18.41
CA LEU A 222 3.91 -26.86 18.10
C LEU A 222 5.10 -26.37 18.94
N SER A 223 5.06 -25.14 19.43
CA SER A 223 6.15 -24.52 20.20
C SER A 223 6.54 -25.32 21.47
N PRO A 224 5.64 -25.85 22.30
CA PRO A 224 6.02 -26.70 23.44
C PRO A 224 6.71 -27.99 23.04
N LEU A 225 6.39 -28.53 21.86
CA LEU A 225 7.01 -29.75 21.33
C LEU A 225 8.41 -29.54 20.74
N ALA A 226 8.74 -28.30 20.38
CA ALA A 226 10.03 -27.95 19.79
C ALA A 226 11.08 -27.47 20.80
N ILE A 227 10.66 -27.09 22.01
CA ILE A 227 11.50 -26.48 23.04
C ILE A 227 11.70 -27.46 24.26
N GLY A 228 10.87 -28.50 24.39
CA GLY A 228 10.97 -29.56 25.38
C GLY A 228 11.76 -30.73 24.87
#